data_d1d8b4c378db4d086485beca372bf564
#
_entry.id   d1d8b4c378db4d086485beca372bf564
#
_cell.length_a   1.000
_cell.length_b   1.000
_cell.length_c   1.000
_cell.angle_alpha   90.00
_cell.angle_beta   90.00
_cell.angle_gamma   90.00
#
_symmetry.space_group_name_H-M   'P 1'
#
loop_
_entity.id
_entity.type
_entity.pdbx_description
1 polymer ?
#
loop_
_entity_poly.entity_id
_entity_poly.type
_entity_poly.pdbx_seq_one_letter_code
_entity_poly.pdbx_strand_id
1 'polypeptide(L)'
;MLDVNDFIAERGGNPEKIKESQRRRGAPVEIVDEIIAVWDDHRKTLYAATQLNSKINETQKAIGLRKRNKENADELLQEKAALEKSKKELIDSASQKEIDLKAKLNTIGNIVHESVPVSNDEANNEVIRTWAPEGVTVEKKAVLSHHEVLTRIDGYDPERGTKVVGHRGYFLKNWGTFLNQALINYGLEFLMNREYTALQAPQFMLKGMMAKTAQLSDFDEELYKVVDGEPQNDKYLIATSEQPISAYHADEWLQKSDLPLKYGGYSSCYRREAGAHGRDAWGIFRVHEFTKVEQFVLTDPEKSWEMFDEMIGVSEAFYKSLGLPYQIVAIVSGALNNAAAKKYDLEAWFPFQGEYKELVSCSNCTDYQSRGLEIRFGSKKQTDIKKTYVHCLNSTLCATTRAMCCILENYQTEDGLKVPEPLRKYMPGAPEFIPFTKELPKDSTSQKQKSKENKGSKPKEAAKGAAETAANAVEKVAEKLKEATV
;
A
#
# COMPACT_ATOMS: atom_id res chain seq x y z
N MET A 1 11.03 -8.12 -4.71
CA MET A 1 11.07 -8.50 -6.15
C MET A 1 11.56 -9.93 -6.26
N LEU A 2 11.00 -10.74 -7.18
CA LEU A 2 11.49 -12.11 -7.40
C LEU A 2 12.91 -12.10 -8.02
N ASP A 3 13.69 -13.14 -7.73
CA ASP A 3 15.01 -13.31 -8.35
C ASP A 3 14.85 -13.84 -9.78
N VAL A 4 15.66 -13.34 -10.72
CA VAL A 4 15.63 -13.83 -12.11
C VAL A 4 15.88 -15.33 -12.21
N ASN A 5 16.66 -15.92 -11.29
CA ASN A 5 16.88 -17.36 -11.25
C ASN A 5 15.61 -18.17 -10.98
N ASP A 6 14.61 -17.57 -10.31
CA ASP A 6 13.32 -18.23 -10.05
C ASP A 6 12.54 -18.48 -11.36
N PHE A 7 12.87 -17.74 -12.44
CA PHE A 7 12.30 -17.88 -13.79
C PHE A 7 13.02 -18.91 -14.67
N ILE A 8 14.22 -19.39 -14.28
CA ILE A 8 15.09 -20.17 -15.15
C ILE A 8 15.15 -21.62 -14.64
N ALA A 9 14.50 -22.53 -15.36
CA ALA A 9 14.40 -23.94 -14.97
C ALA A 9 15.76 -24.61 -14.79
N GLU A 10 16.75 -24.32 -15.65
CA GLU A 10 18.12 -24.87 -15.58
C GLU A 10 18.90 -24.37 -14.34
N ARG A 11 18.40 -23.34 -13.67
CA ARG A 11 18.94 -22.80 -12.42
C ARG A 11 18.17 -23.21 -11.18
N GLY A 12 17.19 -24.13 -11.34
CA GLY A 12 16.32 -24.61 -10.27
C GLY A 12 15.11 -23.72 -10.02
N GLY A 13 14.82 -22.78 -10.92
CA GLY A 13 13.58 -21.97 -10.91
C GLY A 13 12.37 -22.74 -11.42
N ASN A 14 11.18 -22.19 -11.17
CA ASN A 14 9.91 -22.74 -11.64
C ASN A 14 9.05 -21.66 -12.29
N PRO A 15 9.25 -21.39 -13.60
CA PRO A 15 8.49 -20.38 -14.33
C PRO A 15 6.98 -20.67 -14.35
N GLU A 16 6.56 -21.92 -14.37
CA GLU A 16 5.13 -22.26 -14.37
C GLU A 16 4.44 -21.90 -13.05
N LYS A 17 5.13 -22.01 -11.90
CA LYS A 17 4.62 -21.52 -10.62
C LYS A 17 4.41 -20.00 -10.64
N ILE A 18 5.31 -19.26 -11.29
CA ILE A 18 5.20 -17.79 -11.43
C ILE A 18 4.04 -17.44 -12.37
N LYS A 19 3.91 -18.13 -13.50
CA LYS A 19 2.78 -17.96 -14.43
C LYS A 19 1.45 -18.24 -13.74
N GLU A 20 1.37 -19.30 -12.94
CA GLU A 20 0.15 -19.60 -12.16
C GLU A 20 -0.16 -18.50 -11.15
N SER A 21 0.84 -17.97 -10.46
CA SER A 21 0.65 -16.83 -9.57
C SER A 21 0.14 -15.59 -10.31
N GLN A 22 0.66 -15.30 -11.52
CA GLN A 22 0.18 -14.22 -12.37
C GLN A 22 -1.28 -14.43 -12.80
N ARG A 23 -1.68 -15.66 -13.22
CA ARG A 23 -3.08 -15.98 -13.55
C ARG A 23 -4.00 -15.73 -12.36
N ARG A 24 -3.61 -16.17 -11.16
CA ARG A 24 -4.40 -15.94 -9.94
C ARG A 24 -4.54 -14.46 -9.61
N ARG A 25 -3.53 -13.62 -9.93
CA ARG A 25 -3.59 -12.16 -9.77
C ARG A 25 -4.39 -11.46 -10.88
N GLY A 26 -4.85 -12.16 -11.91
CA GLY A 26 -5.44 -11.55 -13.10
C GLY A 26 -4.44 -10.72 -13.92
N ALA A 27 -3.14 -10.98 -13.75
CA ALA A 27 -2.06 -10.28 -14.43
C ALA A 27 -1.56 -11.06 -15.67
N PRO A 28 -0.95 -10.37 -16.66
CA PRO A 28 -0.44 -11.02 -17.88
C PRO A 28 0.60 -12.09 -17.55
N VAL A 29 0.46 -13.28 -18.12
CA VAL A 29 1.39 -14.39 -17.91
C VAL A 29 2.57 -14.35 -18.87
N GLU A 30 2.39 -13.72 -20.02
CA GLU A 30 3.36 -13.60 -21.12
C GLU A 30 4.62 -12.85 -20.67
N ILE A 31 4.49 -11.95 -19.71
CA ILE A 31 5.61 -11.20 -19.12
C ILE A 31 6.69 -12.12 -18.52
N VAL A 32 6.32 -13.33 -18.10
CA VAL A 32 7.28 -14.33 -17.57
C VAL A 32 8.20 -14.82 -18.69
N ASP A 33 7.64 -15.12 -19.86
CA ASP A 33 8.43 -15.55 -21.04
C ASP A 33 9.28 -14.40 -21.59
N GLU A 34 8.75 -13.17 -21.57
CA GLU A 34 9.52 -11.98 -21.95
C GLU A 34 10.73 -11.75 -21.04
N ILE A 35 10.58 -11.93 -19.72
CA ILE A 35 11.69 -11.84 -18.77
C ILE A 35 12.76 -12.87 -19.08
N ILE A 36 12.37 -14.12 -19.35
CA ILE A 36 13.30 -15.20 -19.72
C ILE A 36 14.05 -14.83 -21.01
N ALA A 37 13.35 -14.32 -22.01
CA ALA A 37 13.94 -13.92 -23.29
C ALA A 37 14.94 -12.75 -23.13
N VAL A 38 14.56 -11.70 -22.37
CA VAL A 38 15.46 -10.56 -22.10
C VAL A 38 16.69 -10.99 -21.32
N TRP A 39 16.53 -11.87 -20.33
CA TRP A 39 17.64 -12.41 -19.57
C TRP A 39 18.60 -13.23 -20.45
N ASP A 40 18.12 -14.09 -21.32
CA ASP A 40 18.94 -14.89 -22.23
C ASP A 40 19.69 -13.99 -23.23
N ASP A 41 19.04 -12.98 -23.78
CA ASP A 41 19.63 -12.00 -24.68
C ASP A 41 20.71 -11.15 -23.98
N HIS A 42 20.45 -10.69 -22.76
CA HIS A 42 21.44 -10.02 -21.91
C HIS A 42 22.69 -10.90 -21.69
N ARG A 43 22.49 -12.16 -21.31
CA ARG A 43 23.56 -13.13 -21.11
C ARG A 43 24.40 -13.37 -22.37
N LYS A 44 23.75 -13.54 -23.53
CA LYS A 44 24.41 -13.70 -24.84
C LYS A 44 25.24 -12.46 -25.19
N THR A 45 24.71 -11.27 -24.91
CA THR A 45 25.41 -9.99 -25.19
C THR A 45 26.65 -9.84 -24.32
N LEU A 46 26.58 -10.17 -23.03
CA LEU A 46 27.74 -10.18 -22.13
C LEU A 46 28.83 -11.21 -22.56
N TYR A 47 28.37 -12.40 -22.99
CA TYR A 47 29.25 -13.41 -23.50
C TYR A 47 30.01 -12.95 -24.76
N ALA A 48 29.30 -12.33 -25.72
CA ALA A 48 29.90 -11.74 -26.90
C ALA A 48 30.94 -10.67 -26.56
N ALA A 49 30.65 -9.79 -25.60
CA ALA A 49 31.61 -8.79 -25.10
C ALA A 49 32.87 -9.45 -24.49
N THR A 50 32.68 -10.57 -23.77
CA THR A 50 33.82 -11.34 -23.20
C THR A 50 34.65 -11.97 -24.31
N GLN A 51 34.06 -12.51 -25.37
CA GLN A 51 34.77 -13.05 -26.51
C GLN A 51 35.60 -11.98 -27.24
N LEU A 52 35.03 -10.75 -27.42
CA LEU A 52 35.79 -9.63 -27.97
C LEU A 52 36.97 -9.24 -27.09
N ASN A 53 36.80 -9.30 -25.76
CA ASN A 53 37.94 -9.02 -24.84
C ASN A 53 39.11 -10.02 -25.02
N SER A 54 38.79 -11.29 -25.26
CA SER A 54 39.84 -12.30 -25.57
C SER A 54 40.57 -11.97 -26.88
N LYS A 55 39.83 -11.61 -27.96
CA LYS A 55 40.42 -11.19 -29.23
C LYS A 55 41.27 -9.93 -29.09
N ILE A 56 40.81 -8.92 -28.35
CA ILE A 56 41.62 -7.71 -28.07
C ILE A 56 42.93 -8.06 -27.40
N ASN A 57 42.92 -8.99 -26.43
CA ASN A 57 44.15 -9.44 -25.76
C ASN A 57 45.07 -10.19 -26.69
N GLU A 58 44.57 -11.01 -27.62
CA GLU A 58 45.37 -11.71 -28.66
C GLU A 58 45.98 -10.70 -29.62
N THR A 59 45.21 -9.77 -30.18
CA THR A 59 45.68 -8.69 -31.06
C THR A 59 46.71 -7.82 -30.35
N GLN A 60 46.52 -7.51 -29.06
CA GLN A 60 47.51 -6.76 -28.26
C GLN A 60 48.86 -7.51 -28.13
N LYS A 61 48.83 -8.84 -27.95
CA LYS A 61 50.04 -9.67 -27.93
C LYS A 61 50.75 -9.67 -29.29
N ALA A 62 50.01 -9.78 -30.41
CA ALA A 62 50.52 -9.72 -31.77
C ALA A 62 51.16 -8.36 -32.07
N ILE A 63 50.54 -7.24 -31.65
CA ILE A 63 51.15 -5.89 -31.76
C ILE A 63 52.46 -5.83 -31.00
N GLY A 64 52.52 -6.38 -29.79
CA GLY A 64 53.72 -6.42 -28.97
C GLY A 64 54.87 -7.18 -29.65
N LEU A 65 54.57 -8.31 -30.31
CA LEU A 65 55.53 -9.11 -31.04
C LEU A 65 56.06 -8.36 -32.26
N ARG A 66 55.19 -7.81 -33.12
CA ARG A 66 55.61 -7.03 -34.31
C ARG A 66 56.47 -5.82 -33.91
N LYS A 67 56.09 -5.07 -32.89
CA LYS A 67 56.88 -3.94 -32.38
C LYS A 67 58.30 -4.37 -31.89
N ARG A 68 58.42 -5.53 -31.25
CA ARG A 68 59.73 -6.09 -30.84
C ARG A 68 60.62 -6.43 -32.05
N ASN A 69 59.99 -6.95 -33.12
CA ASN A 69 60.66 -7.30 -34.39
C ASN A 69 60.91 -6.07 -35.27
N LYS A 70 60.54 -4.83 -34.86
CA LYS A 70 60.54 -3.58 -35.64
C LYS A 70 59.78 -3.65 -36.97
N GLU A 71 58.70 -4.43 -36.96
CA GLU A 71 57.70 -4.57 -38.04
C GLU A 71 56.58 -3.56 -37.92
N ASN A 72 55.94 -3.24 -39.05
CA ASN A 72 54.72 -2.40 -39.03
C ASN A 72 53.57 -3.15 -38.36
N ALA A 73 52.85 -2.43 -37.45
CA ALA A 73 51.74 -2.94 -36.69
C ALA A 73 50.45 -2.11 -36.91
N ASP A 74 50.38 -1.22 -37.90
CA ASP A 74 49.30 -0.26 -38.08
C ASP A 74 47.93 -0.95 -38.34
N GLU A 75 47.92 -2.02 -39.12
CA GLU A 75 46.69 -2.80 -39.35
C GLU A 75 46.17 -3.44 -38.05
N LEU A 76 47.03 -4.00 -37.23
CA LEU A 76 46.64 -4.58 -35.95
C LEU A 76 46.21 -3.52 -34.94
N LEU A 77 46.75 -2.32 -35.01
CA LEU A 77 46.26 -1.17 -34.20
C LEU A 77 44.86 -0.74 -34.61
N GLN A 78 44.58 -0.68 -35.92
CA GLN A 78 43.23 -0.37 -36.43
C GLN A 78 42.24 -1.47 -36.06
N GLU A 79 42.61 -2.75 -36.21
CA GLU A 79 41.79 -3.88 -35.80
C GLU A 79 41.48 -3.82 -34.30
N LYS A 80 42.46 -3.57 -33.46
CA LYS A 80 42.26 -3.43 -32.01
C LYS A 80 41.30 -2.31 -31.68
N ALA A 81 41.45 -1.14 -32.30
CA ALA A 81 40.53 0.00 -32.09
C ALA A 81 39.09 -0.33 -32.48
N ALA A 82 38.90 -1.06 -33.60
CA ALA A 82 37.58 -1.52 -34.03
C ALA A 82 36.96 -2.51 -33.04
N LEU A 83 37.78 -3.48 -32.54
CA LEU A 83 37.32 -4.45 -31.53
C LEU A 83 36.95 -3.77 -30.19
N GLU A 84 37.74 -2.77 -29.75
CA GLU A 84 37.47 -2.00 -28.54
C GLU A 84 36.16 -1.20 -28.65
N LYS A 85 35.89 -0.59 -29.84
CA LYS A 85 34.67 0.09 -30.11
C LYS A 85 33.46 -0.86 -30.05
N SER A 86 33.51 -2.00 -30.75
CA SER A 86 32.44 -3.00 -30.75
C SER A 86 32.23 -3.59 -29.36
N LYS A 87 33.27 -3.82 -28.56
CA LYS A 87 33.16 -4.26 -27.16
C LYS A 87 32.40 -3.22 -26.32
N LYS A 88 32.72 -1.93 -26.49
CA LYS A 88 31.98 -0.85 -25.77
C LYS A 88 30.49 -0.83 -26.13
N GLU A 89 30.15 -0.93 -27.42
CA GLU A 89 28.78 -0.99 -27.89
C GLU A 89 27.98 -2.17 -27.27
N LEU A 90 28.64 -3.37 -27.17
CA LEU A 90 28.02 -4.52 -26.52
C LEU A 90 27.84 -4.33 -25.01
N ILE A 91 28.78 -3.68 -24.32
CA ILE A 91 28.67 -3.39 -22.88
C ILE A 91 27.54 -2.40 -22.64
N ASP A 92 27.45 -1.34 -23.45
CA ASP A 92 26.38 -0.34 -23.35
C ASP A 92 25.00 -1.00 -23.60
N SER A 93 24.92 -1.87 -24.63
CA SER A 93 23.72 -2.66 -24.92
C SER A 93 23.34 -3.61 -23.77
N ALA A 94 24.32 -4.29 -23.17
CA ALA A 94 24.08 -5.18 -22.03
C ALA A 94 23.57 -4.41 -20.82
N SER A 95 24.12 -3.22 -20.54
CA SER A 95 23.65 -2.35 -19.46
C SER A 95 22.21 -1.91 -19.66
N GLN A 96 21.81 -1.56 -20.89
CA GLN A 96 20.41 -1.22 -21.19
C GLN A 96 19.49 -2.43 -20.97
N LYS A 97 19.87 -3.62 -21.45
CA LYS A 97 19.09 -4.86 -21.24
C LYS A 97 18.95 -5.22 -19.77
N GLU A 98 19.96 -4.95 -18.94
CA GLU A 98 19.88 -5.15 -17.49
C GLU A 98 18.85 -4.21 -16.86
N ILE A 99 18.79 -2.94 -17.28
CA ILE A 99 17.79 -1.96 -16.84
C ILE A 99 16.38 -2.45 -17.24
N ASP A 100 16.22 -2.87 -18.50
CA ASP A 100 14.95 -3.36 -19.02
C ASP A 100 14.48 -4.63 -18.29
N LEU A 101 15.42 -5.54 -18.00
CA LEU A 101 15.16 -6.75 -17.22
C LEU A 101 14.65 -6.42 -15.80
N LYS A 102 15.35 -5.50 -15.11
CA LYS A 102 14.94 -5.05 -13.77
C LYS A 102 13.56 -4.37 -13.80
N ALA A 103 13.29 -3.54 -14.80
CA ALA A 103 12.00 -2.91 -14.97
C ALA A 103 10.87 -3.95 -15.10
N LYS A 104 11.06 -4.97 -15.95
CA LYS A 104 10.09 -6.07 -16.14
C LYS A 104 9.94 -6.92 -14.87
N LEU A 105 11.01 -7.27 -14.17
CA LEU A 105 10.96 -8.02 -12.91
C LEU A 105 10.15 -7.30 -11.84
N ASN A 106 10.21 -5.97 -11.80
CA ASN A 106 9.45 -5.15 -10.86
C ASN A 106 7.92 -5.15 -11.11
N THR A 107 7.47 -5.57 -12.30
CA THR A 107 6.03 -5.69 -12.58
C THR A 107 5.44 -7.02 -12.10
N ILE A 108 6.28 -8.00 -11.79
CA ILE A 108 5.85 -9.33 -11.32
C ILE A 108 5.56 -9.29 -9.82
N GLY A 109 4.35 -9.68 -9.45
CA GLY A 109 3.96 -9.83 -8.05
C GLY A 109 4.60 -11.05 -7.37
N ASN A 110 4.59 -11.02 -6.04
CA ASN A 110 4.99 -12.15 -5.21
C ASN A 110 4.13 -13.40 -5.49
N ILE A 111 4.63 -14.56 -5.14
CA ILE A 111 3.89 -15.82 -5.28
C ILE A 111 2.68 -15.80 -4.36
N VAL A 112 1.49 -15.89 -4.95
CA VAL A 112 0.23 -15.93 -4.21
C VAL A 112 0.14 -17.23 -3.41
N HIS A 113 -0.12 -17.13 -2.10
CA HIS A 113 -0.30 -18.29 -1.23
C HIS A 113 -1.55 -19.08 -1.64
N GLU A 114 -1.50 -20.40 -1.53
CA GLU A 114 -2.55 -21.31 -2.00
C GLU A 114 -3.93 -21.04 -1.39
N SER A 115 -3.98 -20.60 -0.12
CA SER A 115 -5.22 -20.30 0.60
C SER A 115 -5.86 -18.97 0.27
N VAL A 116 -5.30 -18.18 -0.67
CA VAL A 116 -5.87 -16.87 -1.07
C VAL A 116 -7.05 -17.11 -2.02
N PRO A 117 -8.23 -16.50 -1.80
CA PRO A 117 -9.36 -16.61 -2.73
C PRO A 117 -8.99 -16.02 -4.09
N VAL A 118 -9.35 -16.72 -5.18
CA VAL A 118 -9.02 -16.28 -6.54
C VAL A 118 -10.18 -15.48 -7.13
N SER A 119 -10.02 -14.18 -7.26
CA SER A 119 -10.98 -13.27 -7.88
C SER A 119 -10.29 -11.93 -8.19
N ASN A 120 -10.85 -11.16 -9.16
CA ASN A 120 -10.51 -9.77 -9.42
C ASN A 120 -11.54 -8.78 -8.82
N ASP A 121 -12.57 -9.28 -8.17
CA ASP A 121 -13.63 -8.49 -7.54
C ASP A 121 -13.55 -8.65 -6.03
N GLU A 122 -13.33 -7.55 -5.31
CA GLU A 122 -13.26 -7.51 -3.84
C GLU A 122 -14.60 -7.84 -3.16
N ALA A 123 -15.72 -7.84 -3.89
CA ALA A 123 -16.99 -8.37 -3.38
C ALA A 123 -16.90 -9.88 -3.03
N ASN A 124 -15.88 -10.58 -3.55
CA ASN A 124 -15.58 -11.98 -3.25
C ASN A 124 -14.55 -12.17 -2.12
N ASN A 125 -14.21 -11.10 -1.39
CA ASN A 125 -13.39 -11.22 -0.19
C ASN A 125 -14.09 -12.13 0.82
N GLU A 126 -13.39 -13.16 1.30
CA GLU A 126 -13.95 -14.14 2.21
C GLU A 126 -13.93 -13.63 3.65
N VAL A 127 -15.09 -13.63 4.33
CA VAL A 127 -15.16 -13.34 5.76
C VAL A 127 -14.64 -14.52 6.55
N ILE A 128 -13.48 -14.36 7.21
CA ILE A 128 -12.81 -15.41 7.98
C ILE A 128 -13.42 -15.55 9.38
N ARG A 129 -13.71 -14.42 10.04
CA ARG A 129 -14.32 -14.35 11.37
C ARG A 129 -14.85 -12.96 11.67
N THR A 130 -15.79 -12.90 12.61
CA THR A 130 -16.40 -11.68 13.11
C THR A 130 -16.31 -11.61 14.61
N TRP A 131 -16.35 -10.39 15.16
CA TRP A 131 -16.43 -10.17 16.59
C TRP A 131 -17.23 -8.91 16.91
N ALA A 132 -18.02 -8.96 17.97
CA ALA A 132 -18.68 -7.79 18.57
C ALA A 132 -18.67 -7.93 20.09
N PRO A 133 -18.70 -6.83 20.86
CA PRO A 133 -18.88 -6.88 22.31
C PRO A 133 -20.22 -7.55 22.66
N GLU A 134 -20.27 -8.19 23.82
CA GLU A 134 -21.50 -8.81 24.32
C GLU A 134 -22.64 -7.78 24.42
N GLY A 135 -23.82 -8.12 23.91
CA GLY A 135 -25.00 -7.26 23.89
C GLY A 135 -24.97 -6.13 22.84
N VAL A 136 -23.93 -6.06 21.99
CA VAL A 136 -23.86 -5.09 20.89
C VAL A 136 -24.41 -5.72 19.61
N THR A 137 -25.47 -5.11 19.05
CA THR A 137 -26.05 -5.50 17.76
C THR A 137 -25.35 -4.72 16.64
N VAL A 138 -24.85 -5.48 15.64
CA VAL A 138 -24.23 -4.92 14.44
C VAL A 138 -25.31 -4.61 13.42
N GLU A 139 -25.83 -3.40 13.46
CA GLU A 139 -26.91 -2.93 12.59
C GLU A 139 -26.73 -1.44 12.25
N LYS A 140 -27.34 -1.01 11.15
CA LYS A 140 -27.39 0.41 10.78
C LYS A 140 -28.25 1.17 11.78
N LYS A 141 -27.75 2.33 12.26
CA LYS A 141 -28.43 3.17 13.25
C LYS A 141 -28.69 4.57 12.70
N ALA A 142 -29.77 5.19 13.17
CA ALA A 142 -30.07 6.60 12.92
C ALA A 142 -29.24 7.52 13.84
N VAL A 143 -27.92 7.49 13.67
CA VAL A 143 -26.95 8.26 14.46
C VAL A 143 -26.29 9.33 13.59
N LEU A 144 -25.49 10.22 14.18
CA LEU A 144 -24.69 11.19 13.45
C LEU A 144 -23.50 10.51 12.75
N SER A 145 -23.09 11.05 11.61
CA SER A 145 -21.82 10.68 11.00
C SER A 145 -20.64 11.18 11.83
N HIS A 146 -19.46 10.55 11.68
CA HIS A 146 -18.25 10.94 12.41
C HIS A 146 -17.92 12.44 12.27
N HIS A 147 -18.09 13.03 11.09
CA HIS A 147 -17.80 14.45 10.86
C HIS A 147 -18.80 15.38 11.56
N GLU A 148 -20.07 14.96 11.71
CA GLU A 148 -21.05 15.70 12.48
C GLU A 148 -20.76 15.61 13.99
N VAL A 149 -20.35 14.45 14.48
CA VAL A 149 -19.89 14.29 15.88
C VAL A 149 -18.67 15.18 16.15
N LEU A 150 -17.67 15.18 15.25
CA LEU A 150 -16.50 16.09 15.36
C LEU A 150 -16.91 17.56 15.38
N THR A 151 -17.87 17.96 14.56
CA THR A 151 -18.41 19.32 14.57
C THR A 151 -19.05 19.63 15.92
N ARG A 152 -19.87 18.73 16.47
CA ARG A 152 -20.59 18.93 17.73
C ARG A 152 -19.68 19.00 18.97
N ILE A 153 -18.58 18.24 18.99
CA ILE A 153 -17.57 18.34 20.07
C ILE A 153 -16.56 19.47 19.83
N ASP A 154 -16.71 20.29 18.79
CA ASP A 154 -15.76 21.30 18.33
C ASP A 154 -14.36 20.71 18.11
N GLY A 155 -14.31 19.47 17.55
CA GLY A 155 -13.12 18.64 17.44
C GLY A 155 -12.30 18.82 16.16
N TYR A 156 -12.85 19.50 15.13
CA TYR A 156 -12.14 19.77 13.89
C TYR A 156 -12.64 21.01 13.18
N ASP A 157 -11.86 21.50 12.19
CA ASP A 157 -12.20 22.64 11.35
C ASP A 157 -11.86 22.30 9.87
N PRO A 158 -12.84 21.79 9.13
CA PRO A 158 -12.62 21.43 7.72
C PRO A 158 -12.62 22.66 6.80
N GLU A 159 -13.32 23.74 7.15
CA GLU A 159 -13.39 24.95 6.32
C GLU A 159 -12.02 25.63 6.22
N ARG A 160 -11.37 25.87 7.38
CA ARG A 160 -10.02 26.43 7.40
C ARG A 160 -9.00 25.45 6.85
N GLY A 161 -9.16 24.15 7.09
CA GLY A 161 -8.31 23.13 6.51
C GLY A 161 -8.33 23.13 5.00
N THR A 162 -9.50 23.13 4.39
CA THR A 162 -9.66 23.20 2.93
C THR A 162 -9.10 24.49 2.35
N LYS A 163 -9.21 25.60 3.07
CA LYS A 163 -8.63 26.90 2.65
C LYS A 163 -7.09 26.85 2.61
N VAL A 164 -6.46 26.10 3.51
CA VAL A 164 -4.99 26.04 3.63
C VAL A 164 -4.37 24.97 2.74
N VAL A 165 -4.97 23.78 2.68
CA VAL A 165 -4.38 22.60 2.02
C VAL A 165 -5.12 22.23 0.72
N GLY A 166 -6.33 22.70 0.53
CA GLY A 166 -7.20 22.28 -0.57
C GLY A 166 -8.16 21.17 -0.15
N HIS A 167 -8.65 20.40 -1.11
CA HIS A 167 -9.60 19.31 -0.89
C HIS A 167 -9.10 18.33 0.18
N ARG A 168 -10.00 17.83 1.04
CA ARG A 168 -9.70 16.92 2.17
C ARG A 168 -8.76 17.52 3.24
N GLY A 169 -8.48 18.83 3.19
CA GLY A 169 -7.76 19.53 4.24
C GLY A 169 -8.62 19.71 5.50
N TYR A 170 -8.03 19.56 6.66
CA TYR A 170 -8.68 19.76 7.95
C TYR A 170 -7.68 20.17 9.01
N PHE A 171 -8.18 20.81 10.07
CA PHE A 171 -7.46 20.94 11.33
C PHE A 171 -8.19 20.11 12.38
N LEU A 172 -7.47 19.27 13.13
CA LEU A 172 -7.97 18.78 14.41
C LEU A 172 -7.81 19.88 15.44
N LYS A 173 -8.77 20.01 16.34
CA LYS A 173 -8.75 20.98 17.44
C LYS A 173 -9.38 20.38 18.69
N ASN A 174 -9.07 20.96 19.85
CA ASN A 174 -9.66 20.57 21.12
C ASN A 174 -9.65 19.03 21.32
N TRP A 175 -10.81 18.43 21.62
CA TRP A 175 -10.93 16.99 21.87
C TRP A 175 -10.57 16.11 20.65
N GLY A 176 -10.71 16.60 19.42
CA GLY A 176 -10.26 15.87 18.24
C GLY A 176 -8.74 15.66 18.23
N THR A 177 -7.97 16.71 18.62
CA THR A 177 -6.52 16.60 18.75
C THR A 177 -6.12 15.60 19.84
N PHE A 178 -6.77 15.68 21.00
CA PHE A 178 -6.45 14.80 22.13
C PHE A 178 -6.87 13.34 21.87
N LEU A 179 -7.98 13.08 21.19
CA LEU A 179 -8.37 11.74 20.77
C LEU A 179 -7.35 11.14 19.81
N ASN A 180 -6.87 11.93 18.84
CA ASN A 180 -5.82 11.49 17.91
C ASN A 180 -4.53 11.14 18.65
N GLN A 181 -4.08 12.01 19.57
CA GLN A 181 -2.88 11.78 20.36
C GLN A 181 -3.04 10.58 21.31
N ALA A 182 -4.22 10.38 21.88
CA ALA A 182 -4.52 9.24 22.74
C ALA A 182 -4.44 7.92 21.97
N LEU A 183 -4.94 7.87 20.74
CA LEU A 183 -4.83 6.69 19.87
C LEU A 183 -3.37 6.36 19.52
N ILE A 184 -2.54 7.38 19.27
CA ILE A 184 -1.10 7.21 19.01
C ILE A 184 -0.42 6.59 20.23
N ASN A 185 -0.58 7.23 21.40
CA ASN A 185 0.09 6.82 22.63
C ASN A 185 -0.36 5.44 23.09
N TYR A 186 -1.67 5.18 23.01
CA TYR A 186 -2.22 3.86 23.34
C TYR A 186 -1.72 2.79 22.39
N GLY A 187 -1.70 3.05 21.09
CA GLY A 187 -1.18 2.11 20.09
C GLY A 187 0.28 1.77 20.30
N LEU A 188 1.13 2.77 20.60
CA LEU A 188 2.54 2.54 20.89
C LEU A 188 2.74 1.73 22.17
N GLU A 189 2.08 2.09 23.27
CA GLU A 189 2.13 1.32 24.54
C GLU A 189 1.61 -0.11 24.33
N PHE A 190 0.54 -0.28 23.53
CA PHE A 190 -0.04 -1.58 23.25
C PHE A 190 0.93 -2.53 22.53
N LEU A 191 1.74 -2.00 21.60
CA LEU A 191 2.79 -2.75 20.92
C LEU A 191 4.01 -3.00 21.80
N MET A 192 4.46 -1.99 22.56
CA MET A 192 5.59 -2.16 23.49
C MET A 192 5.34 -3.27 24.52
N ASN A 193 4.10 -3.38 25.03
CA ASN A 193 3.70 -4.47 25.94
C ASN A 193 3.67 -5.85 25.26
N ARG A 194 3.95 -5.92 23.96
CA ARG A 194 4.05 -7.16 23.14
C ARG A 194 5.42 -7.32 22.49
N GLU A 195 6.44 -6.72 23.10
CA GLU A 195 7.85 -6.82 22.71
C GLU A 195 8.18 -6.16 21.36
N TYR A 196 7.35 -5.21 20.88
CA TYR A 196 7.70 -4.40 19.73
C TYR A 196 8.59 -3.23 20.14
N THR A 197 9.66 -3.01 19.38
CA THR A 197 10.50 -1.81 19.52
C THR A 197 9.81 -0.64 18.82
N ALA A 198 9.51 0.42 19.58
CA ALA A 198 8.91 1.62 19.00
C ALA A 198 9.90 2.38 18.10
N LEU A 199 9.50 2.67 16.86
CA LEU A 199 10.27 3.45 15.90
C LEU A 199 9.45 4.65 15.40
N GLN A 200 10.00 5.86 15.55
CA GLN A 200 9.51 7.01 14.81
C GLN A 200 10.23 7.08 13.46
N ALA A 201 9.51 6.74 12.39
CA ALA A 201 10.08 6.66 11.06
C ALA A 201 10.29 8.04 10.41
N PRO A 202 11.33 8.22 9.56
CA PRO A 202 11.46 9.40 8.73
C PRO A 202 10.27 9.50 7.76
N GLN A 203 9.85 10.74 7.47
CA GLN A 203 8.64 10.97 6.66
C GLN A 203 8.91 11.02 5.15
N PHE A 204 10.15 10.96 4.73
CA PHE A 204 10.52 10.88 3.30
C PHE A 204 11.71 9.95 3.10
N MET A 205 11.76 9.38 1.90
CA MET A 205 12.81 8.45 1.49
C MET A 205 13.44 8.90 0.18
N LEU A 206 14.71 8.55 -0.02
CA LEU A 206 15.38 8.66 -1.32
C LEU A 206 14.65 7.81 -2.36
N LYS A 207 14.53 8.32 -3.59
CA LYS A 207 13.89 7.63 -4.71
C LYS A 207 14.39 6.19 -4.89
N GLY A 208 15.71 5.99 -4.82
CA GLY A 208 16.32 4.66 -4.99
C GLY A 208 15.97 3.66 -3.90
N MET A 209 15.77 4.12 -2.65
CA MET A 209 15.31 3.27 -1.54
C MET A 209 13.82 2.99 -1.65
N MET A 210 13.01 4.00 -1.97
CA MET A 210 11.58 3.86 -2.18
C MET A 210 11.26 2.82 -3.27
N ALA A 211 12.04 2.81 -4.37
CA ALA A 211 11.87 1.85 -5.46
C ALA A 211 12.13 0.39 -5.07
N LYS A 212 12.78 0.13 -3.94
CA LYS A 212 12.98 -1.23 -3.40
C LYS A 212 11.83 -1.69 -2.48
N THR A 213 10.99 -0.77 -2.02
CA THR A 213 9.96 -1.01 -0.99
C THR A 213 8.53 -0.83 -1.51
N ALA A 214 8.33 -0.08 -2.59
CA ALA A 214 7.04 0.22 -3.20
C ALA A 214 7.09 0.00 -4.72
N GLN A 215 5.92 -0.15 -5.35
CA GLN A 215 5.82 -0.29 -6.79
C GLN A 215 6.14 1.04 -7.49
N LEU A 216 6.94 1.01 -8.55
CA LEU A 216 7.29 2.21 -9.32
C LEU A 216 6.07 2.86 -9.98
N SER A 217 5.05 2.06 -10.37
CA SER A 217 3.77 2.54 -10.90
C SER A 217 3.04 3.48 -9.94
N ASP A 218 3.20 3.25 -8.62
CA ASP A 218 2.47 3.98 -7.59
C ASP A 218 3.11 5.36 -7.30
N PHE A 219 4.36 5.59 -7.75
CA PHE A 219 5.10 6.81 -7.42
C PHE A 219 4.43 8.09 -7.93
N ASP A 220 3.96 8.08 -9.16
CA ASP A 220 3.37 9.27 -9.77
C ASP A 220 1.88 9.43 -9.43
N GLU A 221 1.21 8.34 -9.09
CA GLU A 221 -0.23 8.33 -8.78
C GLU A 221 -0.51 8.52 -7.29
N GLU A 222 0.26 7.87 -6.41
CA GLU A 222 -0.03 7.81 -4.98
C GLU A 222 0.89 8.66 -4.10
N LEU A 223 2.17 8.87 -4.51
CA LEU A 223 3.17 9.51 -3.67
C LEU A 223 3.37 10.99 -3.97
N TYR A 224 3.67 11.77 -2.93
CA TYR A 224 4.14 13.14 -3.06
C TYR A 224 5.65 13.18 -3.27
N LYS A 225 6.09 13.82 -4.35
CA LYS A 225 7.50 13.99 -4.67
C LYS A 225 8.03 15.29 -4.06
N VAL A 226 9.20 15.21 -3.42
CA VAL A 226 9.98 16.34 -2.92
C VAL A 226 11.22 16.50 -3.79
N VAL A 227 11.25 17.59 -4.56
CA VAL A 227 12.37 17.92 -5.47
C VAL A 227 13.48 18.62 -4.67
N ASP A 228 14.72 18.12 -4.80
CA ASP A 228 15.90 18.64 -4.09
C ASP A 228 17.04 18.98 -5.07
N GLY A 229 16.73 19.82 -6.06
CA GLY A 229 17.67 20.33 -7.05
C GLY A 229 18.11 19.32 -8.10
N GLU A 230 18.91 18.33 -7.73
CA GLU A 230 19.41 17.29 -8.64
C GLU A 230 18.51 16.05 -8.59
N PRO A 231 18.09 15.46 -9.75
CA PRO A 231 17.14 14.36 -9.81
C PRO A 231 17.52 13.11 -8.97
N GLN A 232 18.82 12.86 -8.76
CA GLN A 232 19.28 11.76 -7.91
C GLN A 232 19.01 11.99 -6.44
N ASN A 233 18.80 13.23 -6.01
CA ASN A 233 18.49 13.62 -4.63
C ASN A 233 16.99 13.70 -4.36
N ASP A 234 16.15 13.50 -5.39
CA ASP A 234 14.70 13.50 -5.24
C ASP A 234 14.26 12.52 -4.16
N LYS A 235 13.34 12.97 -3.34
CA LYS A 235 12.73 12.20 -2.26
C LYS A 235 11.22 12.07 -2.49
N TYR A 236 10.62 11.12 -1.80
CA TYR A 236 9.17 10.95 -1.77
C TYR A 236 8.70 10.93 -0.32
N LEU A 237 7.58 11.58 -0.04
CA LEU A 237 6.89 11.42 1.24
C LEU A 237 6.36 10.00 1.35
N ILE A 238 6.47 9.40 2.54
CA ILE A 238 6.02 8.04 2.79
C ILE A 238 4.49 7.94 2.82
N ALA A 239 3.95 6.90 2.22
CA ALA A 239 2.52 6.56 2.31
C ALA A 239 2.20 5.68 3.54
N THR A 240 3.22 5.11 4.16
CA THR A 240 3.17 4.19 5.30
C THR A 240 4.55 4.06 5.91
N SER A 241 4.63 3.84 7.23
CA SER A 241 5.90 3.55 7.92
C SER A 241 6.52 2.21 7.51
N GLU A 242 5.76 1.29 6.91
CA GLU A 242 6.29 0.09 6.28
C GLU A 242 7.46 0.41 5.33
N GLN A 243 7.32 1.46 4.51
CA GLN A 243 8.33 1.82 3.51
C GLN A 243 9.71 2.10 4.13
N PRO A 244 9.90 3.03 5.06
CA PRO A 244 11.19 3.25 5.69
C PRO A 244 11.63 2.12 6.63
N ILE A 245 10.71 1.45 7.33
CA ILE A 245 11.08 0.39 8.28
C ILE A 245 11.50 -0.88 7.53
N SER A 246 10.90 -1.21 6.39
CA SER A 246 11.39 -2.32 5.55
C SER A 246 12.84 -2.13 5.11
N ALA A 247 13.25 -0.88 4.87
CA ALA A 247 14.60 -0.51 4.49
C ALA A 247 15.56 -0.32 5.68
N TYR A 248 15.09 -0.43 6.92
CA TYR A 248 15.88 -0.16 8.14
C TYR A 248 17.11 -1.06 8.25
N HIS A 249 17.00 -2.30 7.82
CA HIS A 249 18.08 -3.28 7.79
C HIS A 249 18.65 -3.54 6.37
N ALA A 250 18.49 -2.58 5.45
CA ALA A 250 18.99 -2.75 4.08
C ALA A 250 20.51 -3.04 4.07
N ASP A 251 20.92 -4.01 3.23
CA ASP A 251 22.30 -4.49 3.09
C ASP A 251 22.88 -5.14 4.36
N GLU A 252 22.03 -5.55 5.31
CA GLU A 252 22.46 -6.22 6.54
C GLU A 252 22.35 -7.75 6.45
N TRP A 253 23.16 -8.42 7.28
CA TRP A 253 23.13 -9.85 7.49
C TRP A 253 22.77 -10.17 8.93
N LEU A 254 21.53 -10.54 9.18
CA LEU A 254 20.97 -10.80 10.50
C LEU A 254 21.35 -12.21 10.99
N GLN A 255 21.52 -12.38 12.31
CA GLN A 255 21.70 -13.69 12.89
C GLN A 255 20.32 -14.37 13.11
N LYS A 256 20.27 -15.70 12.98
CA LYS A 256 19.01 -16.44 13.24
C LYS A 256 18.51 -16.25 14.68
N SER A 257 19.42 -16.05 15.63
CA SER A 257 19.11 -15.77 17.04
C SER A 257 18.42 -14.46 17.29
N ASP A 258 18.55 -13.48 16.36
CA ASP A 258 18.00 -12.14 16.51
C ASP A 258 16.52 -12.07 16.05
N LEU A 259 16.07 -13.10 15.34
CA LEU A 259 14.72 -13.16 14.77
C LEU A 259 13.72 -13.80 15.76
N PRO A 260 12.47 -13.33 15.82
CA PRO A 260 11.91 -12.24 15.03
C PRO A 260 12.31 -10.85 15.56
N LEU A 261 12.55 -9.88 14.64
CA LEU A 261 12.67 -8.47 14.98
C LEU A 261 11.31 -7.81 14.78
N LYS A 262 10.73 -7.27 15.87
CA LYS A 262 9.38 -6.68 15.89
C LYS A 262 9.49 -5.16 16.08
N TYR A 263 8.93 -4.39 15.15
CA TYR A 263 8.95 -2.92 15.17
C TYR A 263 7.54 -2.35 15.21
N GLY A 264 7.29 -1.44 16.17
CA GLY A 264 6.10 -0.60 16.23
C GLY A 264 6.37 0.74 15.56
N GLY A 265 6.05 0.89 14.28
CA GLY A 265 6.29 2.10 13.51
C GLY A 265 5.28 3.19 13.81
N TYR A 266 5.73 4.43 14.02
CA TYR A 266 4.89 5.61 14.15
C TYR A 266 5.33 6.68 13.15
N SER A 267 4.38 7.17 12.35
CA SER A 267 4.64 8.26 11.40
C SER A 267 3.37 8.96 10.93
N SER A 268 3.50 10.21 10.43
CA SER A 268 2.58 10.72 9.42
C SER A 268 2.76 9.96 8.12
N CYS A 269 1.65 9.75 7.41
CA CYS A 269 1.56 9.10 6.12
C CYS A 269 0.91 10.05 5.14
N TYR A 270 1.37 10.06 3.88
CA TYR A 270 0.96 11.01 2.87
C TYR A 270 0.51 10.28 1.60
N ARG A 271 -0.71 10.52 1.17
CA ARG A 271 -1.28 9.91 -0.04
C ARG A 271 -1.93 10.94 -0.93
N ARG A 272 -1.72 10.89 -2.21
CA ARG A 272 -2.38 11.80 -3.17
C ARG A 272 -3.86 11.50 -3.36
N GLU A 273 -4.31 10.28 -3.03
CA GLU A 273 -5.70 9.84 -3.15
C GLU A 273 -6.31 10.17 -4.53
N ALA A 274 -5.52 10.02 -5.59
CA ALA A 274 -5.92 10.30 -6.95
C ALA A 274 -7.08 9.38 -7.36
N GLY A 275 -8.14 9.95 -7.96
CA GLY A 275 -9.29 9.16 -8.43
C GLY A 275 -10.27 8.67 -7.35
N ALA A 276 -9.97 8.85 -6.07
CA ALA A 276 -10.88 8.43 -5.00
C ALA A 276 -12.04 9.41 -4.83
N HIS A 277 -13.26 8.97 -5.13
CA HIS A 277 -14.50 9.73 -5.02
C HIS A 277 -15.53 9.00 -4.16
N GLY A 278 -16.57 9.70 -3.70
CA GLY A 278 -17.70 9.11 -2.99
C GLY A 278 -17.81 9.53 -1.52
N ARG A 279 -18.58 8.77 -0.72
CA ARG A 279 -18.90 9.11 0.68
C ARG A 279 -17.69 9.15 1.61
N ASP A 280 -16.65 8.39 1.31
CA ASP A 280 -15.42 8.35 2.10
C ASP A 280 -14.59 9.64 2.00
N ALA A 281 -14.93 10.53 1.05
CA ALA A 281 -14.35 11.86 0.95
C ALA A 281 -14.85 12.85 2.02
N TRP A 282 -15.90 12.47 2.78
CA TRP A 282 -16.45 13.32 3.84
C TRP A 282 -15.73 13.14 5.16
N GLY A 283 -15.56 14.23 5.90
CA GLY A 283 -14.88 14.23 7.18
C GLY A 283 -13.38 13.93 7.07
N ILE A 284 -12.88 13.01 7.90
CA ILE A 284 -11.46 12.68 8.01
C ILE A 284 -11.15 11.19 7.76
N PHE A 285 -12.10 10.43 7.18
CA PHE A 285 -11.89 8.99 6.93
C PHE A 285 -10.86 8.74 5.82
N ARG A 286 -10.86 9.57 4.76
CA ARG A 286 -9.91 9.49 3.64
C ARG A 286 -9.31 10.87 3.36
N VAL A 287 -8.08 11.07 3.79
CA VAL A 287 -7.36 12.35 3.81
C VAL A 287 -5.96 12.20 3.20
N HIS A 288 -5.34 13.32 2.80
CA HIS A 288 -4.01 13.33 2.19
C HIS A 288 -2.88 13.12 3.21
N GLU A 289 -3.10 13.54 4.46
CA GLU A 289 -2.18 13.32 5.58
C GLU A 289 -2.92 12.71 6.75
N PHE A 290 -2.37 11.64 7.32
CA PHE A 290 -2.88 10.97 8.51
C PHE A 290 -1.76 10.30 9.28
N THR A 291 -1.98 10.04 10.57
CA THR A 291 -1.01 9.32 11.41
C THR A 291 -1.37 7.84 11.49
N LYS A 292 -0.33 7.00 11.49
CA LYS A 292 -0.48 5.55 11.61
C LYS A 292 0.52 4.97 12.61
N VAL A 293 0.04 4.06 13.46
CA VAL A 293 0.84 3.13 14.25
C VAL A 293 0.78 1.77 13.57
N GLU A 294 1.93 1.16 13.30
CA GLU A 294 2.07 0.02 12.43
C GLU A 294 3.00 -1.04 13.02
N GLN A 295 2.68 -2.31 12.79
CA GLN A 295 3.54 -3.44 13.08
C GLN A 295 4.38 -3.75 11.85
N PHE A 296 5.67 -3.93 12.02
CA PHE A 296 6.57 -4.47 11.00
C PHE A 296 7.47 -5.54 11.61
N VAL A 297 7.55 -6.71 10.97
CA VAL A 297 8.31 -7.84 11.51
C VAL A 297 9.22 -8.44 10.45
N LEU A 298 10.47 -8.65 10.85
CA LEU A 298 11.43 -9.50 10.13
C LEU A 298 11.51 -10.85 10.84
N THR A 299 11.26 -11.94 10.13
CA THR A 299 11.22 -13.28 10.74
C THR A 299 11.91 -14.35 9.89
N ASP A 300 12.20 -15.47 10.54
CA ASP A 300 12.61 -16.70 9.84
C ASP A 300 11.52 -17.13 8.85
N PRO A 301 11.89 -17.45 7.59
CA PRO A 301 10.94 -17.95 6.59
C PRO A 301 10.03 -19.09 7.06
N GLU A 302 10.54 -19.99 7.89
CA GLU A 302 9.79 -21.14 8.42
C GLU A 302 8.67 -20.74 9.40
N LYS A 303 8.78 -19.53 9.99
CA LYS A 303 7.83 -19.00 11.00
C LYS A 303 6.93 -17.89 10.49
N SER A 304 7.02 -17.53 9.23
CA SER A 304 6.35 -16.32 8.73
C SER A 304 4.83 -16.42 8.70
N TRP A 305 4.27 -17.61 8.53
CA TRP A 305 2.81 -17.80 8.54
C TRP A 305 2.23 -17.78 9.96
N GLU A 306 2.94 -18.36 10.93
CA GLU A 306 2.61 -18.25 12.35
C GLU A 306 2.65 -16.77 12.79
N MET A 307 3.70 -16.04 12.38
CA MET A 307 3.83 -14.61 12.65
C MET A 307 2.72 -13.77 11.99
N PHE A 308 2.27 -14.15 10.80
CA PHE A 308 1.13 -13.50 10.13
C PHE A 308 -0.15 -13.59 10.97
N ASP A 309 -0.44 -14.78 11.50
CA ASP A 309 -1.60 -15.00 12.37
C ASP A 309 -1.46 -14.29 13.72
N GLU A 310 -0.25 -14.22 14.28
CA GLU A 310 0.03 -13.43 15.48
C GLU A 310 -0.24 -11.94 15.25
N MET A 311 0.26 -11.35 14.16
CA MET A 311 0.14 -9.93 13.88
C MET A 311 -1.31 -9.49 13.67
N ILE A 312 -2.11 -10.25 12.94
CA ILE A 312 -3.54 -9.95 12.80
C ILE A 312 -4.26 -10.10 14.15
N GLY A 313 -3.88 -11.09 14.96
CA GLY A 313 -4.40 -11.30 16.31
C GLY A 313 -4.07 -10.13 17.26
N VAL A 314 -2.90 -9.50 17.12
CA VAL A 314 -2.53 -8.28 17.86
C VAL A 314 -3.46 -7.12 17.47
N SER A 315 -3.75 -6.94 16.17
CA SER A 315 -4.69 -5.91 15.71
C SER A 315 -6.11 -6.18 16.21
N GLU A 316 -6.58 -7.43 16.17
CA GLU A 316 -7.88 -7.81 16.75
C GLU A 316 -7.97 -7.49 18.24
N ALA A 317 -6.91 -7.82 19.00
CA ALA A 317 -6.87 -7.53 20.44
C ALA A 317 -6.93 -6.02 20.73
N PHE A 318 -6.31 -5.19 19.87
CA PHE A 318 -6.40 -3.74 19.95
C PHE A 318 -7.83 -3.23 19.75
N TYR A 319 -8.52 -3.65 18.68
CA TYR A 319 -9.90 -3.21 18.40
C TYR A 319 -10.90 -3.82 19.40
N LYS A 320 -10.67 -5.03 19.89
CA LYS A 320 -11.43 -5.60 21.01
C LYS A 320 -11.33 -4.75 22.27
N SER A 321 -10.12 -4.30 22.61
CA SER A 321 -9.91 -3.44 23.79
C SER A 321 -10.61 -2.09 23.67
N LEU A 322 -10.81 -1.60 22.44
CA LEU A 322 -11.60 -0.40 22.14
C LEU A 322 -13.11 -0.67 22.05
N GLY A 323 -13.56 -1.92 22.17
CA GLY A 323 -14.98 -2.29 22.10
C GLY A 323 -15.62 -2.04 20.73
N LEU A 324 -14.86 -2.07 19.65
CA LEU A 324 -15.35 -1.80 18.29
C LEU A 324 -15.66 -3.13 17.56
N PRO A 325 -16.91 -3.35 17.09
CA PRO A 325 -17.26 -4.53 16.31
C PRO A 325 -16.49 -4.58 15.00
N TYR A 326 -16.00 -5.77 14.61
CA TYR A 326 -15.24 -5.93 13.37
C TYR A 326 -15.46 -7.29 12.70
N GLN A 327 -15.02 -7.40 11.45
CA GLN A 327 -14.78 -8.65 10.74
C GLN A 327 -13.35 -8.70 10.20
N ILE A 328 -12.83 -9.92 10.03
CA ILE A 328 -11.59 -10.20 9.29
C ILE A 328 -11.97 -10.76 7.94
N VAL A 329 -11.41 -10.18 6.88
CA VAL A 329 -11.62 -10.66 5.52
C VAL A 329 -10.30 -11.07 4.87
N ALA A 330 -10.33 -12.16 4.09
CA ALA A 330 -9.23 -12.56 3.24
C ALA A 330 -9.35 -11.83 1.91
N ILE A 331 -8.33 -11.07 1.55
CA ILE A 331 -8.33 -10.30 0.32
C ILE A 331 -8.06 -11.20 -0.88
N VAL A 332 -8.87 -11.04 -1.92
CA VAL A 332 -8.76 -11.79 -3.17
C VAL A 332 -7.45 -11.52 -3.91
N SER A 333 -6.98 -12.49 -4.67
CA SER A 333 -5.67 -12.49 -5.32
C SER A 333 -5.46 -11.31 -6.27
N GLY A 334 -6.50 -10.83 -6.95
CA GLY A 334 -6.43 -9.69 -7.87
C GLY A 334 -6.28 -8.33 -7.19
N ALA A 335 -6.64 -8.22 -5.89
CA ALA A 335 -6.52 -6.99 -5.10
C ALA A 335 -5.24 -6.96 -4.23
N LEU A 336 -4.37 -7.97 -4.31
CA LEU A 336 -3.08 -7.98 -3.62
C LEU A 336 -2.11 -7.03 -4.32
N ASN A 337 -1.41 -6.17 -3.55
CA ASN A 337 -0.25 -5.47 -4.07
C ASN A 337 0.87 -6.46 -4.44
N ASN A 338 1.86 -6.01 -5.23
CA ASN A 338 2.91 -6.92 -5.72
C ASN A 338 3.74 -7.57 -4.60
N ALA A 339 3.92 -6.93 -3.46
CA ALA A 339 4.74 -7.49 -2.39
C ALA A 339 4.01 -8.59 -1.61
N ALA A 340 2.69 -8.51 -1.45
CA ALA A 340 1.93 -9.42 -0.63
C ALA A 340 1.75 -10.80 -1.28
N ALA A 341 2.08 -11.86 -0.54
CA ALA A 341 1.73 -13.25 -0.86
C ALA A 341 0.32 -13.61 -0.36
N LYS A 342 -0.11 -12.98 0.75
CA LYS A 342 -1.44 -13.10 1.36
C LYS A 342 -1.70 -11.84 2.19
N LYS A 343 -2.97 -11.42 2.22
CA LYS A 343 -3.42 -10.25 2.97
C LYS A 343 -4.74 -10.53 3.68
N TYR A 344 -4.84 -10.12 4.95
CA TYR A 344 -6.07 -10.00 5.70
C TYR A 344 -6.34 -8.54 6.02
N ASP A 345 -7.60 -8.11 5.89
CA ASP A 345 -8.03 -6.81 6.38
C ASP A 345 -8.96 -6.99 7.60
N LEU A 346 -8.79 -6.13 8.60
CA LEU A 346 -9.76 -5.95 9.67
C LEU A 346 -10.62 -4.76 9.29
N GLU A 347 -11.90 -5.02 9.14
CA GLU A 347 -12.91 -4.02 8.84
C GLU A 347 -13.80 -3.82 10.06
N ALA A 348 -13.90 -2.59 10.57
CA ALA A 348 -14.76 -2.27 11.69
C ALA A 348 -16.14 -1.77 11.23
N TRP A 349 -17.15 -1.94 12.08
CA TRP A 349 -18.52 -1.55 11.80
C TRP A 349 -18.76 -0.05 11.99
N PHE A 350 -19.34 0.59 10.98
CA PHE A 350 -19.73 2.00 10.99
C PHE A 350 -21.27 2.11 11.00
N PRO A 351 -21.90 2.33 12.15
CA PRO A 351 -23.34 2.26 12.31
C PRO A 351 -24.13 3.32 11.53
N PHE A 352 -23.56 4.51 11.29
CA PHE A 352 -24.20 5.54 10.47
C PHE A 352 -24.33 5.10 9.01
N GLN A 353 -23.28 4.55 8.44
CA GLN A 353 -23.30 4.08 7.05
C GLN A 353 -23.97 2.71 6.94
N GLY A 354 -23.88 1.87 7.97
CA GLY A 354 -24.42 0.52 8.00
C GLY A 354 -23.56 -0.44 7.18
N GLU A 355 -22.22 -0.28 7.26
CA GLU A 355 -21.24 -1.10 6.54
C GLU A 355 -19.96 -1.27 7.34
N TYR A 356 -19.22 -2.34 7.05
CA TYR A 356 -17.87 -2.52 7.52
C TYR A 356 -16.89 -1.71 6.67
N LYS A 357 -15.83 -1.17 7.31
CA LYS A 357 -14.78 -0.40 6.63
C LYS A 357 -13.40 -0.80 7.13
N GLU A 358 -12.47 -0.91 6.21
CA GLU A 358 -11.07 -1.23 6.46
C GLU A 358 -10.42 -0.25 7.44
N LEU A 359 -9.90 -0.77 8.56
CA LEU A 359 -9.06 -0.05 9.52
C LEU A 359 -7.65 -0.63 9.58
N VAL A 360 -7.48 -1.90 9.24
CA VAL A 360 -6.21 -2.63 9.27
C VAL A 360 -6.03 -3.39 7.98
N SER A 361 -4.83 -3.36 7.44
CA SER A 361 -4.36 -4.29 6.42
C SER A 361 -3.14 -5.03 6.97
N CYS A 362 -3.16 -6.35 6.96
CA CYS A 362 -2.10 -7.24 7.44
C CYS A 362 -1.60 -8.09 6.28
N SER A 363 -0.30 -7.99 5.95
CA SER A 363 0.30 -8.66 4.80
C SER A 363 1.51 -9.50 5.17
N ASN A 364 1.60 -10.72 4.62
CA ASN A 364 2.84 -11.47 4.56
C ASN A 364 3.47 -11.26 3.18
N CYS A 365 4.60 -10.55 3.14
CA CYS A 365 5.35 -10.26 1.92
C CYS A 365 6.44 -11.30 1.64
N THR A 366 6.57 -12.31 2.47
CA THR A 366 7.65 -13.29 2.40
C THR A 366 9.02 -12.63 2.21
N ASP A 367 9.85 -13.10 1.32
CA ASP A 367 11.17 -12.52 1.03
C ASP A 367 11.16 -11.49 -0.13
N TYR A 368 9.99 -11.04 -0.57
CA TYR A 368 9.87 -10.14 -1.73
C TYR A 368 10.58 -8.79 -1.54
N GLN A 369 10.40 -8.17 -0.37
CA GLN A 369 11.06 -6.91 -0.03
C GLN A 369 12.53 -7.11 0.36
N SER A 370 12.84 -8.11 1.18
CA SER A 370 14.17 -8.37 1.69
C SER A 370 15.18 -8.74 0.58
N ARG A 371 14.74 -9.38 -0.51
CA ARG A 371 15.57 -9.62 -1.71
C ARG A 371 16.04 -8.31 -2.34
N GLY A 372 15.14 -7.37 -2.58
CA GLY A 372 15.47 -6.06 -3.15
C GLY A 372 16.33 -5.19 -2.23
N LEU A 373 16.18 -5.37 -0.92
CA LEU A 373 16.90 -4.65 0.13
C LEU A 373 18.15 -5.37 0.62
N GLU A 374 18.46 -6.58 0.10
CA GLU A 374 19.59 -7.42 0.52
C GLU A 374 19.64 -7.70 2.04
N ILE A 375 18.47 -7.89 2.66
CA ILE A 375 18.36 -8.26 4.08
C ILE A 375 18.48 -9.77 4.20
N ARG A 376 19.66 -10.26 4.51
CA ARG A 376 19.99 -11.68 4.59
C ARG A 376 19.97 -12.17 6.03
N PHE A 377 19.88 -13.49 6.22
CA PHE A 377 20.04 -14.09 7.54
C PHE A 377 20.79 -15.42 7.48
N GLY A 378 21.30 -15.85 8.63
CA GLY A 378 22.03 -17.09 8.78
C GLY A 378 23.54 -16.90 8.97
N SER A 379 24.35 -17.97 8.82
CA SER A 379 25.79 -17.93 9.09
C SER A 379 26.56 -17.33 7.91
N LYS A 380 27.39 -16.31 8.17
CA LYS A 380 28.33 -15.75 7.18
C LYS A 380 29.42 -16.75 6.72
N LYS A 381 29.60 -17.84 7.46
CA LYS A 381 30.66 -18.87 7.14
C LYS A 381 30.15 -19.90 6.12
N GLN A 382 28.89 -19.87 5.75
CA GLN A 382 28.39 -20.76 4.71
C GLN A 382 28.87 -20.24 3.35
N THR A 383 29.77 -21.00 2.72
CA THR A 383 30.13 -20.90 1.32
C THR A 383 28.98 -21.29 0.39
N ASP A 384 27.76 -21.33 0.92
CA ASP A 384 26.57 -21.77 0.21
C ASP A 384 26.17 -20.77 -0.86
N ILE A 385 26.08 -21.29 -2.06
CA ILE A 385 25.71 -20.64 -3.32
C ILE A 385 24.30 -20.01 -3.23
N LYS A 386 23.46 -20.40 -2.27
CA LYS A 386 22.08 -19.94 -2.12
C LYS A 386 21.97 -18.88 -1.02
N LYS A 387 21.70 -17.64 -1.43
CA LYS A 387 21.37 -16.55 -0.50
C LYS A 387 20.05 -16.86 0.21
N THR A 388 20.01 -16.67 1.52
CA THR A 388 18.80 -16.79 2.34
C THR A 388 18.38 -15.41 2.82
N TYR A 389 17.12 -15.09 2.66
CA TYR A 389 16.54 -13.79 3.01
C TYR A 389 15.50 -13.95 4.12
N VAL A 390 15.38 -12.95 4.99
CA VAL A 390 14.32 -12.91 5.99
C VAL A 390 12.96 -12.72 5.31
N HIS A 391 11.89 -13.16 5.95
CA HIS A 391 10.53 -12.77 5.56
C HIS A 391 10.13 -11.46 6.22
N CYS A 392 9.48 -10.58 5.46
CA CYS A 392 8.95 -9.30 5.90
C CYS A 392 7.43 -9.39 6.01
N LEU A 393 6.89 -8.91 7.13
CA LEU A 393 5.46 -8.82 7.37
C LEU A 393 5.11 -7.43 7.86
N ASN A 394 3.97 -6.91 7.46
CA ASN A 394 3.44 -5.64 7.94
C ASN A 394 1.98 -5.77 8.35
N SER A 395 1.56 -5.01 9.33
CA SER A 395 0.16 -4.90 9.74
C SER A 395 -0.10 -3.54 10.35
N THR A 396 -1.13 -2.84 9.89
CA THR A 396 -1.61 -1.67 10.62
C THR A 396 -2.08 -2.09 12.01
N LEU A 397 -1.68 -1.33 13.05
CA LEU A 397 -2.37 -1.39 14.34
C LEU A 397 -3.48 -0.35 14.38
N CYS A 398 -3.15 0.92 14.10
CA CYS A 398 -4.08 2.03 14.19
C CYS A 398 -3.79 3.12 13.15
N ALA A 399 -4.62 3.25 12.12
CA ALA A 399 -4.74 4.45 11.31
C ALA A 399 -5.65 5.42 12.09
N THR A 400 -5.05 6.41 12.75
CA THR A 400 -5.71 7.15 13.84
C THR A 400 -6.98 7.88 13.41
N THR A 401 -7.00 8.48 12.22
CA THR A 401 -8.19 9.17 11.69
C THR A 401 -9.34 8.21 11.43
N ARG A 402 -9.07 7.05 10.82
CA ARG A 402 -10.09 6.01 10.58
C ARG A 402 -10.61 5.39 11.87
N ALA A 403 -9.71 5.04 12.80
CA ALA A 403 -10.08 4.52 14.12
C ALA A 403 -10.91 5.54 14.90
N MET A 404 -10.53 6.83 14.86
CA MET A 404 -11.31 7.91 15.46
C MET A 404 -12.71 8.02 14.84
N CYS A 405 -12.85 7.98 13.51
CA CYS A 405 -14.16 7.98 12.85
C CYS A 405 -15.05 6.83 13.35
N CYS A 406 -14.49 5.64 13.49
CA CYS A 406 -15.21 4.48 14.02
C CYS A 406 -15.64 4.68 15.47
N ILE A 407 -14.77 5.21 16.34
CA ILE A 407 -15.08 5.55 17.73
C ILE A 407 -16.20 6.59 17.79
N LEU A 408 -16.12 7.67 17.02
CA LEU A 408 -17.09 8.73 16.98
C LEU A 408 -18.50 8.23 16.61
N GLU A 409 -18.60 7.29 15.67
CA GLU A 409 -19.90 6.71 15.30
C GLU A 409 -20.44 5.70 16.32
N ASN A 410 -19.57 4.90 16.95
CA ASN A 410 -19.99 3.85 17.87
C ASN A 410 -20.24 4.34 19.31
N TYR A 411 -19.55 5.39 19.76
CA TYR A 411 -19.56 5.85 21.15
C TYR A 411 -20.38 7.13 21.39
N GLN A 412 -21.03 7.67 20.34
CA GLN A 412 -21.87 8.84 20.48
C GLN A 412 -23.13 8.54 21.29
N THR A 413 -23.62 9.55 21.99
CA THR A 413 -24.92 9.60 22.67
C THR A 413 -25.71 10.80 22.17
N GLU A 414 -26.89 11.04 22.69
CA GLU A 414 -27.70 12.23 22.37
C GLU A 414 -26.99 13.55 22.74
N ASP A 415 -26.22 13.55 23.83
CA ASP A 415 -25.62 14.75 24.43
C ASP A 415 -24.10 14.89 24.18
N GLY A 416 -23.43 13.86 23.67
CA GLY A 416 -21.99 13.88 23.52
C GLY A 416 -21.35 12.56 23.10
N LEU A 417 -20.08 12.42 23.42
CA LEU A 417 -19.26 11.26 23.10
C LEU A 417 -18.74 10.61 24.39
N LYS A 418 -19.02 9.32 24.59
CA LYS A 418 -18.34 8.51 25.60
C LYS A 418 -16.91 8.25 25.14
N VAL A 419 -15.94 8.40 26.03
CA VAL A 419 -14.54 8.10 25.71
C VAL A 419 -14.25 6.63 26.04
N PRO A 420 -13.74 5.82 25.08
CA PRO A 420 -13.29 4.47 25.36
C PRO A 420 -12.31 4.44 26.53
N GLU A 421 -12.50 3.53 27.47
CA GLU A 421 -11.74 3.50 28.72
C GLU A 421 -10.22 3.48 28.51
N PRO A 422 -9.65 2.66 27.58
CA PRO A 422 -8.21 2.61 27.35
C PRO A 422 -7.58 3.94 26.91
N LEU A 423 -8.37 4.86 26.32
CA LEU A 423 -7.88 6.15 25.81
C LEU A 423 -7.85 7.24 26.88
N ARG A 424 -8.64 7.12 27.94
CA ARG A 424 -8.85 8.18 28.95
C ARG A 424 -7.56 8.66 29.57
N LYS A 425 -6.67 7.75 29.96
CA LYS A 425 -5.38 8.07 30.62
C LYS A 425 -4.43 8.92 29.76
N TYR A 426 -4.63 8.95 28.44
CA TYR A 426 -3.81 9.74 27.52
C TYR A 426 -4.45 11.09 27.15
N MET A 427 -5.60 11.42 27.76
CA MET A 427 -6.32 12.66 27.51
C MET A 427 -6.27 13.57 28.75
N PRO A 428 -6.20 14.90 28.58
CA PRO A 428 -6.18 15.85 29.71
C PRO A 428 -7.40 15.66 30.62
N GLY A 429 -7.15 15.41 31.90
CA GLY A 429 -8.20 15.18 32.89
C GLY A 429 -8.88 13.83 32.83
N ALA A 430 -8.39 12.90 31.96
CA ALA A 430 -8.92 11.55 31.77
C ALA A 430 -10.48 11.50 31.64
N PRO A 431 -11.08 12.24 30.71
CA PRO A 431 -12.53 12.41 30.65
C PRO A 431 -13.20 11.09 30.28
N GLU A 432 -14.30 10.79 30.95
CA GLU A 432 -15.20 9.69 30.58
C GLU A 432 -16.18 10.08 29.48
N PHE A 433 -16.47 11.37 29.39
CA PHE A 433 -17.47 11.93 28.50
C PHE A 433 -17.07 13.31 27.96
N ILE A 434 -17.32 13.54 26.68
CA ILE A 434 -17.11 14.82 25.99
C ILE A 434 -18.48 15.35 25.56
N PRO A 435 -19.00 16.45 26.15
CA PRO A 435 -20.31 16.98 25.77
C PRO A 435 -20.30 17.62 24.38
N PHE A 436 -21.45 17.61 23.72
CA PHE A 436 -21.68 18.42 22.55
C PHE A 436 -21.78 19.90 22.91
N THR A 437 -20.98 20.73 22.25
CA THR A 437 -20.88 22.17 22.52
C THR A 437 -21.28 23.05 21.33
N LYS A 438 -21.43 22.45 20.14
CA LYS A 438 -21.78 23.15 18.90
C LYS A 438 -23.05 22.59 18.29
N GLU A 439 -23.83 23.47 17.67
CA GLU A 439 -24.95 23.07 16.83
C GLU A 439 -24.48 22.65 15.43
N LEU A 440 -25.23 21.73 14.81
CA LEU A 440 -24.94 21.34 13.42
C LEU A 440 -25.37 22.43 12.45
N PRO A 441 -24.58 22.69 11.39
CA PRO A 441 -25.01 23.54 10.29
C PRO A 441 -26.34 23.06 9.67
N LYS A 442 -27.20 23.99 9.25
CA LYS A 442 -28.50 23.68 8.66
C LYS A 442 -28.44 22.79 7.41
N ASP A 443 -27.30 22.79 6.75
CA ASP A 443 -27.02 21.99 5.55
C ASP A 443 -26.24 20.70 5.84
N SER A 444 -26.10 20.32 7.10
CA SER A 444 -25.45 19.06 7.53
C SER A 444 -26.15 17.82 6.95
N THR A 445 -25.41 16.71 6.89
CA THR A 445 -25.87 15.45 6.27
C THR A 445 -27.15 14.92 6.90
N SER A 446 -27.22 14.87 8.22
CA SER A 446 -28.39 14.38 8.96
C SER A 446 -29.61 15.30 8.82
N GLN A 447 -29.42 16.62 8.76
CA GLN A 447 -30.52 17.57 8.55
C GLN A 447 -31.07 17.52 7.12
N LYS A 448 -30.22 17.31 6.11
CA LYS A 448 -30.65 17.05 4.73
C LYS A 448 -31.44 15.76 4.60
N GLN A 449 -31.06 14.70 5.31
CA GLN A 449 -31.83 13.44 5.33
C GLN A 449 -33.20 13.63 5.97
N LYS A 450 -33.28 14.23 7.17
CA LYS A 450 -34.55 14.55 7.83
C LYS A 450 -35.48 15.44 6.97
N SER A 451 -34.88 16.39 6.23
CA SER A 451 -35.69 17.27 5.35
C SER A 451 -36.20 16.55 4.09
N LYS A 452 -35.51 15.49 3.62
CA LYS A 452 -35.98 14.64 2.52
C LYS A 452 -37.06 13.66 2.97
N GLU A 453 -36.95 13.08 4.16
CA GLU A 453 -37.95 12.19 4.75
C GLU A 453 -39.23 12.94 5.04
N ASN A 454 -39.15 14.16 5.59
CA ASN A 454 -40.32 15.05 5.79
C ASN A 454 -40.97 15.53 4.48
N LYS A 455 -40.23 15.59 3.37
CA LYS A 455 -40.79 15.91 2.04
C LYS A 455 -41.37 14.67 1.35
N GLY A 456 -40.90 13.46 1.69
CA GLY A 456 -41.43 12.19 1.17
C GLY A 456 -42.76 11.72 1.82
N SER A 457 -43.11 12.29 2.96
CA SER A 457 -44.35 11.97 3.69
C SER A 457 -45.60 12.79 3.30
N LYS A 458 -45.52 13.68 2.30
CA LYS A 458 -46.69 14.31 1.70
C LYS A 458 -47.27 13.42 0.61
N PRO A 459 -48.62 13.20 0.57
CA PRO A 459 -49.25 12.28 -0.37
C PRO A 459 -48.97 12.66 -1.82
N LYS A 460 -48.71 11.65 -2.66
CA LYS A 460 -48.52 11.77 -4.10
C LYS A 460 -49.82 12.19 -4.82
N GLU A 461 -50.07 13.48 -4.90
CA GLU A 461 -51.05 14.04 -5.86
C GLU A 461 -50.43 14.74 -7.07
N ALA A 462 -49.10 14.92 -7.08
CA ALA A 462 -48.38 15.63 -8.15
C ALA A 462 -47.80 14.73 -9.26
N ALA A 463 -47.95 13.40 -9.20
CA ALA A 463 -47.32 12.49 -10.18
C ALA A 463 -48.18 12.19 -11.42
N LYS A 464 -49.46 12.60 -11.48
CA LYS A 464 -50.27 12.39 -12.69
C LYS A 464 -50.07 13.45 -13.78
N GLY A 465 -49.70 14.68 -13.40
CA GLY A 465 -49.48 15.75 -14.40
C GLY A 465 -48.17 15.67 -15.18
N ALA A 466 -47.11 15.03 -14.64
CA ALA A 466 -45.82 14.92 -15.29
C ALA A 466 -45.77 13.80 -16.33
N ALA A 467 -46.55 12.74 -16.16
CA ALA A 467 -46.62 11.62 -17.12
C ALA A 467 -47.40 12.00 -18.39
N GLU A 468 -48.47 12.82 -18.28
CA GLU A 468 -49.20 13.32 -19.44
C GLU A 468 -48.38 14.32 -20.27
N THR A 469 -47.57 15.15 -19.62
CA THR A 469 -46.71 16.12 -20.33
C THR A 469 -45.55 15.46 -21.08
N ALA A 470 -44.98 14.36 -20.56
CA ALA A 470 -43.97 13.59 -21.23
C ALA A 470 -44.49 12.78 -22.41
N ALA A 471 -45.70 12.22 -22.33
CA ALA A 471 -46.34 11.49 -23.41
C ALA A 471 -46.67 12.43 -24.61
N ASN A 472 -47.17 13.63 -24.34
CA ASN A 472 -47.46 14.64 -25.37
C ASN A 472 -46.18 15.23 -26.05
N ALA A 473 -45.02 15.21 -25.34
CA ALA A 473 -43.76 15.65 -25.90
C ALA A 473 -43.15 14.57 -26.86
N VAL A 474 -43.35 13.30 -26.55
CA VAL A 474 -42.87 12.19 -27.39
C VAL A 474 -43.69 12.09 -28.67
N GLU A 475 -45.03 12.32 -28.61
CA GLU A 475 -45.92 12.29 -29.76
C GLU A 475 -45.61 13.43 -30.75
N LYS A 476 -45.32 14.64 -30.25
CA LYS A 476 -44.86 15.79 -31.10
C LYS A 476 -43.52 15.61 -31.76
N VAL A 477 -42.61 14.86 -31.17
CA VAL A 477 -41.30 14.53 -31.78
C VAL A 477 -41.47 13.45 -32.85
N ALA A 478 -42.35 12.48 -32.65
CA ALA A 478 -42.65 11.46 -33.62
C ALA A 478 -43.37 11.99 -34.89
N GLU A 479 -44.26 13.01 -34.74
CA GLU A 479 -44.86 13.70 -35.89
C GLU A 479 -43.88 14.51 -36.71
N LYS A 480 -42.96 15.23 -36.02
CA LYS A 480 -41.91 15.99 -36.74
C LYS A 480 -40.90 15.12 -37.49
N LEU A 481 -40.66 13.89 -37.00
CA LEU A 481 -39.80 12.92 -37.71
C LEU A 481 -40.50 12.30 -38.90
N LYS A 482 -41.82 12.24 -38.95
CA LYS A 482 -42.56 11.77 -40.16
C LYS A 482 -42.65 12.83 -41.24
N GLU A 483 -42.66 14.14 -40.92
CA GLU A 483 -42.66 15.22 -41.90
C GLU A 483 -41.24 15.51 -42.52
N ALA A 484 -40.19 14.97 -41.93
CA ALA A 484 -38.81 15.15 -42.47
C ALA A 484 -38.35 13.99 -43.37
N THR A 485 -39.23 13.04 -43.71
CA THR A 485 -38.90 11.84 -44.53
C THR A 485 -39.82 11.69 -45.76
N VAL A 486 -40.28 12.84 -46.29
CA VAL A 486 -40.96 12.89 -47.62
C VAL A 486 -40.14 13.80 -48.54
#